data_2940ee1f6c7edabeb0cc96df6bc82b19
#
_entry.id   2940ee1f6c7edabeb0cc96df6bc82b19
#
_cell.length_a   1.000
_cell.length_b   1.000
_cell.length_c   1.000
_cell.angle_alpha   90.00
_cell.angle_beta   90.00
_cell.angle_gamma   90.00
#
_symmetry.space_group_name_H-M   'P 1'
#
loop_
_entity.id
_entity.type
_entity.pdbx_description
1 polymer ?
#
loop_
_entity_poly.entity_id
_entity_poly.type
_entity_poly.pdbx_seq_one_letter_code
_entity_poly.pdbx_strand_id
1 'polypeptide(L)'
;RRQRQMCIRDSFFTELGKRREKGVYFYRINGYSEEIGRFLYNYYDAARKCGVIVEGKIPNPTEGNLSYYYEMMGNDFQLSMGFIMSGLQKWLPRMNRSQNENVAASIYDSLEELRRAGKTENMLKNAYIKFMCWLYYKFERIVNQLGQQNVPKILYVGSISNYELLLISVLSNAGCDVVLAEPMGDEAYLKLDPQSQKSTLYTGENVGGFPADFSLKKLRAEVEKTEENQKLFGSKDGLINCTNAWIEG
;
A
#
# COMPACT_ATOMS: atom_id res chain seq x y z
N ARG A 1 0.04 10.84 22.09
CA ARG A 1 0.27 9.80 21.04
C ARG A 1 -1.05 9.21 20.53
N ARG A 2 -1.97 8.74 21.39
CA ARG A 2 -3.27 8.11 21.02
C ARG A 2 -4.11 9.01 20.11
N GLN A 3 -4.30 10.28 20.49
CA GLN A 3 -5.09 11.25 19.72
C GLN A 3 -4.47 11.54 18.34
N ARG A 4 -3.13 11.53 18.23
CA ARG A 4 -2.41 11.69 16.96
C ARG A 4 -2.58 10.47 16.04
N GLN A 5 -2.52 9.26 16.56
CA GLN A 5 -2.69 8.02 15.78
C GLN A 5 -4.13 7.84 15.29
N MET A 6 -5.15 8.16 16.10
CA MET A 6 -6.54 8.20 15.67
C MET A 6 -6.76 9.21 14.54
N CYS A 7 -6.21 10.41 14.67
CA CYS A 7 -6.30 11.44 13.62
C CYS A 7 -5.66 11.01 12.30
N ILE A 8 -4.57 10.23 12.35
CA ILE A 8 -3.88 9.74 11.16
C ILE A 8 -4.69 8.65 10.47
N ARG A 9 -5.32 7.72 11.21
CA ARG A 9 -6.19 6.68 10.62
C ARG A 9 -7.34 7.30 9.84
N ASP A 10 -7.99 8.30 10.40
CA ASP A 10 -9.07 9.02 9.72
C ASP A 10 -8.56 9.76 8.48
N SER A 11 -7.31 10.23 8.50
CA SER A 11 -6.67 10.93 7.39
C SER A 11 -6.44 10.02 6.16
N PHE A 12 -6.26 8.70 6.33
CA PHE A 12 -6.17 7.78 5.19
C PHE A 12 -7.44 7.77 4.32
N PHE A 13 -8.59 8.05 4.91
CA PHE A 13 -9.88 8.08 4.22
C PHE A 13 -10.30 9.49 3.79
N THR A 14 -9.45 10.49 4.04
CA THR A 14 -9.70 11.90 3.73
C THR A 14 -8.98 12.30 2.46
N GLU A 15 -9.62 13.12 1.62
CA GLU A 15 -9.01 13.72 0.43
C GLU A 15 -7.75 14.50 0.78
N LEU A 16 -6.77 14.50 -0.12
CA LEU A 16 -5.44 15.08 0.11
C LEU A 16 -5.50 16.54 0.63
N GLY A 17 -6.34 17.36 0.03
CA GLY A 17 -6.48 18.77 0.40
C GLY A 17 -7.13 19.03 1.76
N LYS A 18 -7.80 18.02 2.33
CA LYS A 18 -8.51 18.11 3.62
C LYS A 18 -7.75 17.46 4.78
N ARG A 19 -6.59 16.86 4.51
CA ARG A 19 -5.76 16.20 5.54
C ARG A 19 -5.14 17.23 6.47
N ARG A 20 -5.09 16.92 7.76
CA ARG A 20 -4.44 17.78 8.77
C ARG A 20 -2.94 17.93 8.52
N GLU A 21 -2.27 16.81 8.19
CA GLU A 21 -0.89 16.80 7.73
C GLU A 21 -0.90 16.69 6.21
N LYS A 22 -0.29 17.66 5.55
CA LYS A 22 -0.18 17.65 4.08
C LYS A 22 0.75 16.51 3.67
N GLY A 23 0.22 15.52 2.97
CA GLY A 23 1.04 14.44 2.42
C GLY A 23 0.31 13.09 2.39
N VAL A 24 1.09 12.11 2.04
CA VAL A 24 0.71 10.69 2.02
C VAL A 24 1.40 9.94 3.15
N TYR A 25 0.91 8.77 3.49
CA TYR A 25 1.38 8.01 4.64
C TYR A 25 1.89 6.64 4.20
N PHE A 26 3.00 6.23 4.78
CA PHE A 26 3.47 4.85 4.73
C PHE A 26 3.55 4.29 6.15
N TYR A 27 2.57 3.44 6.49
CA TYR A 27 2.49 2.81 7.80
C TYR A 27 2.76 1.31 7.72
N ARG A 28 3.54 0.83 8.70
CA ARG A 28 3.80 -0.59 8.94
C ARG A 28 3.04 -1.05 10.18
N ILE A 29 2.43 -2.22 10.11
CA ILE A 29 1.66 -2.85 11.17
C ILE A 29 2.23 -4.25 11.41
N ASN A 30 2.82 -4.48 12.58
CA ASN A 30 3.41 -5.75 12.97
C ASN A 30 2.68 -6.46 14.11
N GLY A 31 1.52 -5.93 14.52
CA GLY A 31 0.69 -6.50 15.57
C GLY A 31 -0.79 -6.35 15.26
N TYR A 32 -1.64 -7.05 16.02
CA TYR A 32 -3.07 -7.16 15.77
C TYR A 32 -3.90 -6.87 17.03
N SER A 33 -5.00 -6.20 16.82
CA SER A 33 -6.11 -6.01 17.75
C SER A 33 -7.39 -5.91 16.94
N GLU A 34 -8.55 -5.99 17.60
CA GLU A 34 -9.85 -5.80 16.92
C GLU A 34 -9.92 -4.45 16.19
N GLU A 35 -9.37 -3.40 16.79
CA GLU A 35 -9.31 -2.07 16.20
C GLU A 35 -8.44 -2.04 14.94
N ILE A 36 -7.27 -2.71 14.96
CA ILE A 36 -6.39 -2.86 13.80
C ILE A 36 -7.06 -3.69 12.72
N GLY A 37 -7.75 -4.78 13.08
CA GLY A 37 -8.51 -5.60 12.14
C GLY A 37 -9.58 -4.79 11.40
N ARG A 38 -10.34 -3.97 12.12
CA ARG A 38 -11.35 -3.07 11.52
C ARG A 38 -10.70 -2.02 10.60
N PHE A 39 -9.58 -1.43 11.02
CA PHE A 39 -8.82 -0.50 10.17
C PHE A 39 -8.33 -1.18 8.89
N LEU A 40 -7.73 -2.36 8.98
CA LEU A 40 -7.24 -3.13 7.83
C LEU A 40 -8.38 -3.50 6.86
N TYR A 41 -9.54 -3.87 7.39
CA TYR A 41 -10.72 -4.14 6.57
C TYR A 41 -11.16 -2.89 5.78
N ASN A 42 -11.31 -1.76 6.46
CA ASN A 42 -11.68 -0.50 5.82
C ASN A 42 -10.66 -0.05 4.78
N TYR A 43 -9.37 -0.23 5.10
CA TYR A 43 -8.30 0.09 4.17
C TYR A 43 -8.28 -0.85 2.96
N TYR A 44 -8.52 -2.14 3.18
CA TYR A 44 -8.71 -3.14 2.11
C TYR A 44 -9.85 -2.74 1.17
N ASP A 45 -11.00 -2.36 1.70
CA ASP A 45 -12.14 -1.96 0.87
C ASP A 45 -11.83 -0.68 0.06
N ALA A 46 -11.16 0.28 0.66
CA ALA A 46 -10.69 1.48 -0.03
C ALA A 46 -9.65 1.15 -1.11
N ALA A 47 -8.67 0.28 -0.82
CA ALA A 47 -7.65 -0.14 -1.79
C ALA A 47 -8.25 -0.94 -2.96
N ARG A 48 -9.31 -1.71 -2.72
CA ARG A 48 -10.08 -2.37 -3.78
C ARG A 48 -10.68 -1.39 -4.78
N LYS A 49 -11.14 -0.25 -4.31
CA LYS A 49 -11.80 0.79 -5.13
C LYS A 49 -10.80 1.67 -5.87
N CYS A 50 -9.79 2.18 -5.17
CA CYS A 50 -8.85 3.17 -5.68
C CYS A 50 -7.38 2.81 -5.47
N GLY A 51 -7.03 1.52 -5.46
CA GLY A 51 -5.69 1.12 -5.10
C GLY A 51 -5.26 -0.24 -5.64
N VAL A 52 -4.22 -0.78 -5.04
CA VAL A 52 -3.65 -2.11 -5.33
C VAL A 52 -3.48 -2.88 -4.04
N ILE A 53 -3.83 -4.15 -4.08
CA ILE A 53 -3.63 -5.09 -2.99
C ILE A 53 -2.58 -6.12 -3.41
N VAL A 54 -1.59 -6.33 -2.55
CA VAL A 54 -0.58 -7.37 -2.65
C VAL A 54 -0.68 -8.25 -1.42
N GLU A 55 -0.92 -9.54 -1.61
CA GLU A 55 -0.92 -10.54 -0.54
C GLU A 55 0.20 -11.54 -0.84
N GLY A 56 1.17 -11.63 0.06
CA GLY A 56 2.36 -12.46 -0.07
C GLY A 56 3.52 -11.77 -0.79
N LYS A 57 3.47 -11.67 -2.10
CA LYS A 57 4.53 -11.07 -2.94
C LYS A 57 3.94 -10.38 -4.17
N ILE A 58 4.68 -9.42 -4.71
CA ILE A 58 4.37 -8.90 -6.04
C ILE A 58 4.71 -10.01 -7.06
N PRO A 59 3.74 -10.47 -7.86
CA PRO A 59 3.99 -11.54 -8.82
C PRO A 59 5.09 -11.16 -9.82
N ASN A 60 5.96 -12.09 -10.14
CA ASN A 60 6.86 -11.90 -11.26
C ASN A 60 6.06 -11.85 -12.58
N PRO A 61 6.58 -11.17 -13.62
CA PRO A 61 5.97 -11.19 -14.94
C PRO A 61 5.75 -12.62 -15.42
N THR A 62 4.56 -12.90 -15.95
CA THR A 62 4.24 -14.21 -16.56
C THR A 62 4.92 -14.36 -17.93
N GLU A 63 4.97 -15.57 -18.47
CA GLU A 63 5.55 -15.83 -19.80
C GLU A 63 4.93 -14.96 -20.90
N GLY A 64 3.63 -14.66 -20.83
CA GLY A 64 2.95 -13.75 -21.75
C GLY A 64 3.46 -12.30 -21.72
N ASN A 65 4.19 -11.93 -20.68
CA ASN A 65 4.75 -10.60 -20.45
C ASN A 65 6.28 -10.54 -20.69
N LEU A 66 6.90 -11.65 -21.09
CA LEU A 66 8.35 -11.72 -21.29
C LEU A 66 8.84 -10.85 -22.44
N SER A 67 8.05 -10.62 -23.48
CA SER A 67 8.42 -9.73 -24.59
C SER A 67 8.75 -8.32 -24.09
N TYR A 68 7.94 -7.78 -23.18
CA TYR A 68 8.16 -6.49 -22.54
C TYR A 68 9.45 -6.48 -21.68
N TYR A 69 9.65 -7.53 -20.91
CA TYR A 69 10.87 -7.69 -20.11
C TYR A 69 12.13 -7.75 -21.00
N TYR A 70 12.09 -8.54 -22.08
CA TYR A 70 13.21 -8.64 -23.01
C TYR A 70 13.49 -7.34 -23.76
N GLU A 71 12.47 -6.60 -24.13
CA GLU A 71 12.65 -5.28 -24.75
C GLU A 71 13.32 -4.30 -23.80
N MET A 72 12.94 -4.29 -22.53
CA MET A 72 13.61 -3.49 -21.50
C MET A 72 15.04 -3.92 -21.25
N MET A 73 15.32 -5.22 -21.24
CA MET A 73 16.68 -5.77 -21.08
C MET A 73 17.61 -5.36 -22.21
N GLY A 74 17.08 -5.18 -23.42
CA GLY A 74 17.84 -4.80 -24.60
C GLY A 74 18.28 -3.33 -24.63
N ASN A 75 17.64 -2.47 -23.84
CA ASN A 75 17.97 -1.05 -23.82
C ASN A 75 19.28 -0.77 -23.03
N ASP A 76 20.11 0.12 -23.54
CA ASP A 76 21.26 0.64 -22.81
C ASP A 76 20.76 1.43 -21.59
N PHE A 77 21.00 0.90 -20.41
CA PHE A 77 20.60 1.54 -19.17
C PHE A 77 21.48 2.75 -18.89
N GLN A 78 20.84 3.87 -18.56
CA GLN A 78 21.48 5.08 -18.09
C GLN A 78 20.77 5.58 -16.84
N LEU A 79 21.51 5.77 -15.75
CA LEU A 79 20.97 6.38 -14.55
C LEU A 79 20.84 7.90 -14.74
N SER A 80 19.78 8.31 -15.39
CA SER A 80 19.44 9.71 -15.59
C SER A 80 17.94 9.94 -15.58
N MET A 81 17.51 11.12 -15.16
CA MET A 81 16.11 11.52 -15.19
C MET A 81 15.49 11.39 -16.58
N GLY A 82 16.22 11.83 -17.61
CA GLY A 82 15.73 11.77 -19.00
C GLY A 82 15.48 10.34 -19.48
N PHE A 83 16.38 9.42 -19.15
CA PHE A 83 16.22 8.00 -19.48
C PHE A 83 14.97 7.39 -18.80
N ILE A 84 14.81 7.64 -17.49
CA ILE A 84 13.68 7.11 -16.72
C ILE A 84 12.36 7.72 -17.22
N MET A 85 12.32 9.04 -17.43
CA MET A 85 11.11 9.72 -17.95
C MET A 85 10.71 9.21 -19.34
N SER A 86 11.68 8.97 -20.23
CA SER A 86 11.42 8.41 -21.55
C SER A 86 10.89 6.98 -21.49
N GLY A 87 11.43 6.16 -20.58
CA GLY A 87 10.91 4.81 -20.33
C GLY A 87 9.48 4.83 -19.80
N LEU A 88 9.20 5.67 -18.82
CA LEU A 88 7.85 5.83 -18.27
C LEU A 88 6.88 6.34 -19.34
N GLN A 89 7.26 7.31 -20.17
CA GLN A 89 6.43 7.81 -21.25
C GLN A 89 6.10 6.73 -22.29
N LYS A 90 7.07 5.86 -22.60
CA LYS A 90 6.88 4.76 -23.54
C LYS A 90 5.91 3.69 -23.00
N TRP A 91 6.12 3.27 -21.75
CA TRP A 91 5.43 2.11 -21.18
C TRP A 91 4.17 2.43 -20.39
N LEU A 92 4.08 3.64 -19.84
CA LEU A 92 2.95 4.16 -19.08
C LEU A 92 2.45 5.49 -19.68
N PRO A 93 2.04 5.50 -20.97
CA PRO A 93 1.76 6.73 -21.70
C PRO A 93 0.53 7.51 -21.20
N ARG A 94 -0.27 6.92 -20.31
CA ARG A 94 -1.44 7.58 -19.70
C ARG A 94 -1.08 8.53 -18.58
N MET A 95 0.13 8.48 -18.05
CA MET A 95 0.58 9.45 -17.05
C MET A 95 0.70 10.84 -17.69
N ASN A 96 0.20 11.86 -17.00
CA ASN A 96 0.49 13.22 -17.37
C ASN A 96 1.95 13.58 -17.03
N ARG A 97 2.40 14.74 -17.49
CA ARG A 97 3.80 15.18 -17.32
C ARG A 97 4.20 15.22 -15.83
N SER A 98 3.38 15.78 -14.97
CA SER A 98 3.67 15.89 -13.53
C SER A 98 3.77 14.52 -12.85
N GLN A 99 2.90 13.58 -13.22
CA GLN A 99 2.94 12.20 -12.71
C GLN A 99 4.23 11.50 -13.19
N ASN A 100 4.57 11.64 -14.46
CA ASN A 100 5.81 11.08 -15.01
C ASN A 100 7.04 11.64 -14.29
N GLU A 101 7.15 12.96 -14.15
CA GLU A 101 8.25 13.62 -13.46
C GLU A 101 8.38 13.16 -11.99
N ASN A 102 7.28 13.07 -11.26
CA ASN A 102 7.28 12.63 -9.85
C ASN A 102 7.71 11.16 -9.70
N VAL A 103 7.19 10.28 -10.53
CA VAL A 103 7.56 8.85 -10.50
C VAL A 103 9.01 8.68 -10.93
N ALA A 104 9.45 9.38 -11.98
CA ALA A 104 10.83 9.34 -12.45
C ALA A 104 11.82 9.82 -11.39
N ALA A 105 11.50 10.93 -10.71
CA ALA A 105 12.35 11.45 -9.62
C ALA A 105 12.46 10.44 -8.48
N SER A 106 11.35 9.83 -8.08
CA SER A 106 11.33 8.83 -7.00
C SER A 106 12.11 7.56 -7.38
N ILE A 107 12.03 7.11 -8.64
CA ILE A 107 12.85 5.99 -9.15
C ILE A 107 14.32 6.38 -9.16
N TYR A 108 14.65 7.57 -9.68
CA TYR A 108 16.02 8.07 -9.74
C TYR A 108 16.65 8.11 -8.35
N ASP A 109 15.98 8.70 -7.37
CA ASP A 109 16.44 8.79 -5.98
C ASP A 109 16.67 7.40 -5.36
N SER A 110 15.76 6.46 -5.61
CA SER A 110 15.89 5.08 -5.12
C SER A 110 17.08 4.35 -5.73
N LEU A 111 17.34 4.53 -7.04
CA LEU A 111 18.49 3.95 -7.72
C LEU A 111 19.80 4.63 -7.30
N GLU A 112 19.81 5.94 -7.07
CA GLU A 112 20.93 6.68 -6.50
C GLU A 112 21.28 6.21 -5.07
N GLU A 113 20.26 5.92 -4.25
CA GLU A 113 20.47 5.32 -2.92
C GLU A 113 21.20 3.97 -3.04
N LEU A 114 20.78 3.11 -3.97
CA LEU A 114 21.47 1.84 -4.26
C LEU A 114 22.89 2.05 -4.75
N ARG A 115 23.13 3.02 -5.63
CA ARG A 115 24.44 3.36 -6.14
C ARG A 115 25.38 3.81 -5.02
N ARG A 116 24.91 4.68 -4.14
CA ARG A 116 25.66 5.16 -2.97
C ARG A 116 25.95 4.03 -1.97
N ALA A 117 25.06 3.03 -1.90
CA ALA A 117 25.29 1.80 -1.14
C ALA A 117 26.27 0.81 -1.80
N GLY A 118 26.95 1.20 -2.90
CA GLY A 118 27.96 0.41 -3.58
C GLY A 118 27.41 -0.68 -4.50
N LYS A 119 26.15 -0.61 -4.93
CA LYS A 119 25.58 -1.55 -5.89
C LYS A 119 26.13 -1.32 -7.29
N THR A 120 26.42 -2.41 -8.00
CA THR A 120 26.95 -2.37 -9.36
C THR A 120 25.92 -1.86 -10.36
N GLU A 121 26.38 -1.36 -11.51
CA GLU A 121 25.50 -0.87 -12.59
C GLU A 121 24.51 -1.95 -13.06
N ASN A 122 24.93 -3.21 -13.15
CA ASN A 122 24.04 -4.32 -13.45
C ASN A 122 22.94 -4.51 -12.40
N MET A 123 23.24 -4.28 -11.13
CA MET A 123 22.23 -4.35 -10.06
C MET A 123 21.24 -3.19 -10.16
N LEU A 124 21.70 -1.99 -10.52
CA LEU A 124 20.85 -0.83 -10.77
C LEU A 124 19.94 -1.05 -11.98
N LYS A 125 20.51 -1.57 -13.08
CA LYS A 125 19.73 -1.96 -14.27
C LYS A 125 18.64 -2.97 -13.93
N ASN A 126 18.98 -4.02 -13.18
CA ASN A 126 18.02 -5.04 -12.76
C ASN A 126 16.92 -4.47 -11.86
N ALA A 127 17.26 -3.56 -10.95
CA ALA A 127 16.27 -2.87 -10.12
C ALA A 127 15.33 -2.01 -10.98
N TYR A 128 15.88 -1.21 -11.89
CA TYR A 128 15.10 -0.40 -12.82
C TYR A 128 14.12 -1.24 -13.65
N ILE A 129 14.59 -2.33 -14.25
CA ILE A 129 13.76 -3.22 -15.05
C ILE A 129 12.63 -3.81 -14.20
N LYS A 130 12.94 -4.24 -12.99
CA LYS A 130 11.95 -4.77 -12.05
C LYS A 130 10.89 -3.73 -11.70
N PHE A 131 11.31 -2.50 -11.39
CA PHE A 131 10.38 -1.40 -11.10
C PHE A 131 9.46 -1.11 -12.28
N MET A 132 10.02 -1.01 -13.48
CA MET A 132 9.24 -0.73 -14.68
C MET A 132 8.26 -1.85 -15.00
N CYS A 133 8.67 -3.11 -14.90
CA CYS A 133 7.78 -4.26 -15.08
C CYS A 133 6.63 -4.24 -14.06
N TRP A 134 6.92 -4.09 -12.78
CA TRP A 134 5.89 -4.07 -11.75
C TRP A 134 4.96 -2.85 -11.87
N LEU A 135 5.48 -1.68 -12.19
CA LEU A 135 4.66 -0.50 -12.48
C LEU A 135 3.67 -0.77 -13.61
N TYR A 136 4.13 -1.39 -14.69
CA TYR A 136 3.30 -1.74 -15.83
C TYR A 136 2.24 -2.80 -15.50
N TYR A 137 2.64 -3.93 -14.90
CA TYR A 137 1.74 -5.06 -14.70
C TYR A 137 0.84 -4.96 -13.47
N LYS A 138 1.31 -4.33 -12.41
CA LYS A 138 0.60 -4.33 -11.13
C LYS A 138 0.06 -2.96 -10.74
N PHE A 139 0.81 -1.90 -11.04
CA PHE A 139 0.53 -0.58 -10.51
C PHE A 139 0.07 0.45 -11.57
N GLU A 140 -0.03 0.10 -12.85
CA GLU A 140 -0.46 1.02 -13.91
C GLU A 140 -1.74 1.78 -13.54
N ARG A 141 -2.70 1.09 -12.96
CA ARG A 141 -3.99 1.67 -12.58
C ARG A 141 -3.85 2.85 -11.61
N ILE A 142 -2.89 2.80 -10.67
CA ILE A 142 -2.76 3.82 -9.65
C ILE A 142 -1.81 4.94 -10.01
N VAL A 143 -0.79 4.69 -10.85
CA VAL A 143 0.15 5.76 -11.24
C VAL A 143 -0.54 6.86 -12.04
N ASN A 144 -1.61 6.53 -12.77
CA ASN A 144 -2.43 7.49 -13.51
C ASN A 144 -3.36 8.34 -12.60
N GLN A 145 -3.45 7.99 -11.31
CA GLN A 145 -4.28 8.69 -10.32
C GLN A 145 -3.45 9.52 -9.34
N LEU A 146 -2.12 9.52 -9.48
CA LEU A 146 -1.24 10.31 -8.62
C LEU A 146 -1.56 11.80 -8.71
N GLY A 147 -1.54 12.47 -7.55
CA GLY A 147 -1.82 13.91 -7.45
C GLY A 147 -3.30 14.30 -7.54
N GLN A 148 -4.21 13.33 -7.66
CA GLN A 148 -5.66 13.58 -7.60
C GLN A 148 -6.14 13.70 -6.14
N GLN A 149 -7.37 14.21 -5.94
CA GLN A 149 -7.97 14.36 -4.61
C GLN A 149 -8.07 13.04 -3.85
N ASN A 150 -8.45 11.96 -4.55
CA ASN A 150 -8.49 10.61 -4.02
C ASN A 150 -7.09 10.00 -4.11
N VAL A 151 -6.43 9.90 -2.96
CA VAL A 151 -5.08 9.35 -2.89
C VAL A 151 -5.12 7.85 -3.16
N PRO A 152 -4.36 7.36 -4.18
CA PRO A 152 -4.25 5.93 -4.45
C PRO A 152 -3.69 5.17 -3.25
N LYS A 153 -4.19 3.96 -3.00
CA LYS A 153 -3.87 3.17 -1.83
C LYS A 153 -3.18 1.87 -2.19
N ILE A 154 -2.14 1.54 -1.44
CA ILE A 154 -1.47 0.25 -1.54
C ILE A 154 -1.63 -0.47 -0.21
N LEU A 155 -2.25 -1.65 -0.23
CA LEU A 155 -2.25 -2.59 0.88
C LEU A 155 -1.31 -3.74 0.54
N TYR A 156 -0.23 -3.86 1.30
CA TYR A 156 0.68 -4.99 1.20
C TYR A 156 0.56 -5.84 2.47
N VAL A 157 0.30 -7.13 2.30
CA VAL A 157 0.18 -8.09 3.42
C VAL A 157 1.19 -9.21 3.23
N GLY A 158 2.19 -9.27 4.08
CA GLY A 158 3.22 -10.29 4.05
C GLY A 158 4.62 -9.75 4.26
N SER A 159 5.62 -10.63 4.20
CA SER A 159 7.03 -10.26 4.33
C SER A 159 7.53 -9.65 3.03
N ILE A 160 7.94 -8.39 3.08
CA ILE A 160 8.37 -7.61 1.91
C ILE A 160 9.85 -7.87 1.59
N SER A 161 10.17 -8.02 0.31
CA SER A 161 11.56 -8.12 -0.17
C SER A 161 12.18 -6.74 -0.41
N ASN A 162 13.51 -6.68 -0.56
CA ASN A 162 14.23 -5.42 -0.76
C ASN A 162 13.72 -4.62 -1.98
N TYR A 163 13.59 -5.26 -3.14
CA TYR A 163 13.12 -4.56 -4.34
C TYR A 163 11.65 -4.15 -4.25
N GLU A 164 10.83 -4.94 -3.57
CA GLU A 164 9.44 -4.58 -3.31
C GLU A 164 9.34 -3.38 -2.39
N LEU A 165 10.12 -3.35 -1.29
CA LEU A 165 10.18 -2.20 -0.39
C LEU A 165 10.63 -0.93 -1.10
N LEU A 166 11.64 -1.02 -1.96
CA LEU A 166 12.11 0.12 -2.76
C LEU A 166 11.01 0.63 -3.69
N LEU A 167 10.33 -0.25 -4.43
CA LEU A 167 9.23 0.16 -5.31
C LEU A 167 8.05 0.74 -4.56
N ILE A 168 7.65 0.13 -3.46
CA ILE A 168 6.55 0.65 -2.62
C ILE A 168 6.93 2.02 -2.05
N SER A 169 8.20 2.23 -1.68
CA SER A 169 8.71 3.54 -1.26
C SER A 169 8.68 4.56 -2.39
N VAL A 170 9.06 4.16 -3.61
CA VAL A 170 8.94 5.00 -4.82
C VAL A 170 7.49 5.45 -5.02
N LEU A 171 6.53 4.54 -4.92
CA LEU A 171 5.11 4.85 -5.09
C LEU A 171 4.58 5.74 -3.96
N SER A 172 5.02 5.52 -2.72
CA SER A 172 4.68 6.39 -1.60
C SER A 172 5.22 7.81 -1.82
N ASN A 173 6.49 7.94 -2.19
CA ASN A 173 7.10 9.25 -2.47
C ASN A 173 6.43 9.96 -3.65
N ALA A 174 5.94 9.19 -4.64
CA ALA A 174 5.22 9.73 -5.79
C ALA A 174 3.76 10.12 -5.47
N GLY A 175 3.22 9.75 -4.31
CA GLY A 175 1.90 10.20 -3.87
C GLY A 175 0.87 9.12 -3.55
N CYS A 176 1.30 7.89 -3.21
CA CYS A 176 0.41 6.82 -2.75
C CYS A 176 0.42 6.69 -1.23
N ASP A 177 -0.74 6.46 -0.64
CA ASP A 177 -0.81 5.93 0.72
C ASP A 177 -0.44 4.44 0.73
N VAL A 178 0.31 4.02 1.74
CA VAL A 178 0.76 2.64 1.90
C VAL A 178 0.45 2.14 3.31
N VAL A 179 -0.13 0.95 3.38
CA VAL A 179 -0.21 0.14 4.60
C VAL A 179 0.48 -1.19 4.31
N LEU A 180 1.53 -1.47 5.07
CA LEU A 180 2.23 -2.74 5.09
C LEU A 180 1.87 -3.49 6.37
N ALA A 181 1.12 -4.59 6.24
CA ALA A 181 0.81 -5.50 7.34
C ALA A 181 1.75 -6.70 7.30
N GLU A 182 2.41 -6.98 8.41
CA GLU A 182 3.40 -8.05 8.55
C GLU A 182 2.96 -9.08 9.59
N PRO A 183 2.09 -10.04 9.22
CA PRO A 183 1.52 -11.02 10.13
C PRO A 183 2.55 -11.91 10.83
N MET A 184 3.70 -12.10 10.20
CA MET A 184 4.82 -12.90 10.75
C MET A 184 5.82 -12.08 11.57
N GLY A 185 5.48 -10.81 11.88
CA GLY A 185 6.39 -9.86 12.51
C GLY A 185 7.29 -9.13 11.51
N ASP A 186 7.94 -8.07 11.97
CA ASP A 186 8.68 -7.14 11.11
C ASP A 186 10.21 -7.30 11.16
N GLU A 187 10.70 -8.42 11.65
CA GLU A 187 12.16 -8.69 11.69
C GLU A 187 12.80 -8.68 10.30
N ALA A 188 12.09 -9.20 9.29
CA ALA A 188 12.55 -9.18 7.91
C ALA A 188 12.61 -7.76 7.35
N TYR A 189 11.61 -6.94 7.66
CA TYR A 189 11.58 -5.52 7.30
C TYR A 189 12.76 -4.75 7.95
N LEU A 190 12.98 -4.95 9.25
CA LEU A 190 14.04 -4.24 9.98
C LEU A 190 15.45 -4.58 9.50
N LYS A 191 15.66 -5.72 8.84
CA LYS A 191 16.92 -6.01 8.12
C LYS A 191 17.12 -5.15 6.88
N LEU A 192 16.02 -4.71 6.24
CA LEU A 192 16.03 -3.87 5.04
C LEU A 192 16.08 -2.37 5.38
N ASP A 193 15.38 -1.98 6.43
CA ASP A 193 15.26 -0.60 6.92
C ASP A 193 15.41 -0.55 8.45
N PRO A 194 16.64 -0.72 8.98
CA PRO A 194 16.89 -0.84 10.42
C PRO A 194 16.45 0.39 11.23
N GLN A 195 16.44 1.56 10.60
CA GLN A 195 16.07 2.82 11.26
C GLN A 195 14.62 3.23 10.98
N SER A 196 13.84 2.38 10.29
CA SER A 196 12.46 2.68 9.89
C SER A 196 12.31 4.04 9.21
N GLN A 197 13.20 4.35 8.28
CA GLN A 197 13.20 5.62 7.54
C GLN A 197 12.14 5.64 6.42
N LYS A 198 11.79 4.46 5.89
CA LYS A 198 10.84 4.34 4.77
C LYS A 198 9.39 4.25 5.24
N SER A 199 9.15 3.77 6.46
CA SER A 199 7.79 3.63 6.99
C SER A 199 7.72 3.99 8.47
N THR A 200 6.51 4.37 8.93
CA THR A 200 6.22 4.60 10.34
C THR A 200 5.55 3.37 10.93
N LEU A 201 6.08 2.84 12.04
CA LEU A 201 5.44 1.75 12.75
C LEU A 201 4.15 2.26 13.42
N TYR A 202 3.04 1.61 13.10
CA TYR A 202 1.78 1.82 13.81
C TYR A 202 1.81 1.01 15.12
N THR A 203 1.75 1.72 16.23
CA THR A 203 1.69 1.13 17.57
C THR A 203 0.33 1.43 18.19
N GLY A 204 -0.51 0.42 18.35
CA GLY A 204 -1.79 0.52 19.08
C GLY A 204 -1.64 0.19 20.57
N GLU A 205 -2.72 0.38 21.34
CA GLU A 205 -2.83 -0.17 22.70
C GLU A 205 -3.35 -1.60 22.63
N ASN A 206 -2.92 -2.46 23.57
CA ASN A 206 -3.36 -3.87 23.66
C ASN A 206 -3.14 -4.67 22.37
N VAL A 207 -2.04 -4.39 21.66
CA VAL A 207 -1.70 -5.06 20.41
C VAL A 207 -1.00 -6.38 20.74
N GLY A 208 -1.60 -7.50 20.30
CA GLY A 208 -1.00 -8.83 20.31
C GLY A 208 -0.37 -9.17 18.95
N GLY A 209 0.03 -10.43 18.79
CA GLY A 209 0.42 -10.96 17.48
C GLY A 209 -0.78 -11.12 16.54
N PHE A 210 -0.52 -11.13 15.24
CA PHE A 210 -1.55 -11.54 14.28
C PHE A 210 -2.00 -12.98 14.52
N PRO A 211 -3.26 -13.32 14.22
CA PRO A 211 -3.70 -14.71 14.19
C PRO A 211 -2.78 -15.54 13.27
N ALA A 212 -2.42 -16.77 13.70
CA ALA A 212 -1.48 -17.62 12.96
C ALA A 212 -1.92 -17.92 11.52
N ASP A 213 -3.23 -17.89 11.28
CA ASP A 213 -3.86 -18.14 9.99
C ASP A 213 -4.46 -16.86 9.37
N PHE A 214 -3.91 -15.70 9.71
CA PHE A 214 -4.38 -14.41 9.19
C PHE A 214 -4.33 -14.38 7.67
N SER A 215 -5.44 -13.94 7.06
CA SER A 215 -5.54 -13.62 5.65
C SER A 215 -6.61 -12.54 5.44
N LEU A 216 -6.51 -11.79 4.36
CA LEU A 216 -7.52 -10.77 4.01
C LEU A 216 -8.90 -11.39 3.78
N LYS A 217 -8.96 -12.62 3.26
CA LYS A 217 -10.22 -13.36 3.08
C LYS A 217 -10.90 -13.65 4.42
N LYS A 218 -10.15 -14.09 5.43
CA LYS A 218 -10.69 -14.35 6.78
C LYS A 218 -11.11 -13.07 7.46
N LEU A 219 -10.26 -12.04 7.44
CA LEU A 219 -10.57 -10.72 7.98
C LEU A 219 -11.91 -10.20 7.43
N ARG A 220 -12.12 -10.30 6.14
CA ARG A 220 -13.36 -9.90 5.48
C ARG A 220 -14.55 -10.70 5.99
N ALA A 221 -14.44 -12.02 6.03
CA ALA A 221 -15.53 -12.89 6.50
C ALA A 221 -15.92 -12.62 7.98
N GLU A 222 -14.96 -12.34 8.84
CA GLU A 222 -15.18 -12.01 10.25
C GLU A 222 -15.91 -10.68 10.41
N VAL A 223 -15.49 -9.64 9.70
CA VAL A 223 -16.12 -8.30 9.80
C VAL A 223 -17.53 -8.34 9.23
N GLU A 224 -17.74 -8.94 8.05
CA GLU A 224 -19.07 -9.08 7.43
C GLU A 224 -20.04 -9.84 8.36
N LYS A 225 -19.59 -10.94 8.98
CA LYS A 225 -20.39 -11.70 9.95
C LYS A 225 -20.74 -10.91 11.21
N THR A 226 -19.81 -10.07 11.69
CA THR A 226 -20.06 -9.21 12.85
C THR A 226 -21.09 -8.13 12.54
N GLU A 227 -21.01 -7.52 11.36
CA GLU A 227 -21.99 -6.52 10.91
C GLU A 227 -23.38 -7.11 10.69
N GLU A 228 -23.49 -8.33 10.12
CA GLU A 228 -24.76 -9.04 10.00
C GLU A 228 -25.38 -9.34 11.36
N ASN A 229 -24.58 -9.83 12.31
CA ASN A 229 -25.06 -10.09 13.67
C ASN A 229 -25.54 -8.80 14.35
N GLN A 230 -24.81 -7.68 14.24
CA GLN A 230 -25.24 -6.40 14.81
C GLN A 230 -26.54 -5.89 14.20
N LYS A 231 -26.75 -6.04 12.89
CA LYS A 231 -28.02 -5.71 12.24
C LYS A 231 -29.17 -6.58 12.72
N LEU A 232 -28.94 -7.88 12.94
CA LEU A 232 -29.96 -8.82 13.47
C LEU A 232 -30.32 -8.51 14.93
N PHE A 233 -29.34 -8.19 15.77
CA PHE A 233 -29.60 -7.82 17.19
C PHE A 233 -30.24 -6.43 17.29
N GLY A 234 -29.78 -5.44 16.52
CA GLY A 234 -30.41 -4.10 16.50
C GLY A 234 -31.88 -4.13 16.03
N SER A 235 -32.24 -5.04 15.12
CA SER A 235 -33.66 -5.23 14.73
C SER A 235 -34.50 -5.92 15.82
N LYS A 236 -33.90 -6.80 16.62
CA LYS A 236 -34.60 -7.46 17.75
C LYS A 236 -34.83 -6.53 18.93
N ASP A 237 -33.86 -5.67 19.26
CA ASP A 237 -34.03 -4.65 20.31
C ASP A 237 -35.08 -3.60 19.91
N GLY A 238 -35.19 -3.27 18.64
CA GLY A 238 -36.25 -2.41 18.10
C GLY A 238 -37.66 -3.07 18.23
N LEU A 239 -37.78 -4.39 18.06
CA LEU A 239 -39.02 -5.13 18.22
C LEU A 239 -39.42 -5.29 19.69
N ILE A 240 -38.46 -5.46 20.60
CA ILE A 240 -38.73 -5.57 22.05
C ILE A 240 -39.24 -4.23 22.61
N ASN A 241 -38.68 -3.10 22.17
CA ASN A 241 -39.15 -1.78 22.56
C ASN A 241 -40.56 -1.45 22.03
N CYS A 242 -40.93 -1.97 20.84
CA CYS A 242 -42.29 -1.81 20.32
C CYS A 242 -43.34 -2.67 21.09
N THR A 243 -42.96 -3.85 21.57
CA THR A 243 -43.87 -4.72 22.34
C THR A 243 -44.10 -4.21 23.77
N ASN A 244 -43.15 -3.59 24.41
CA ASN A 244 -43.32 -3.01 25.75
C ASN A 244 -44.19 -1.74 25.75
N ALA A 245 -44.25 -1.00 24.64
CA ALA A 245 -45.13 0.16 24.51
C ALA A 245 -46.61 -0.17 24.38
N TRP A 246 -46.97 -1.46 24.13
CA TRP A 246 -48.37 -1.93 24.01
C TRP A 246 -48.94 -2.52 25.31
N ILE A 247 -48.14 -2.66 26.37
CA ILE A 247 -48.54 -3.27 27.63
C ILE A 247 -48.90 -2.19 28.70
N GLU A 248 -48.57 -0.93 28.49
CA GLU A 248 -48.86 0.20 29.39
C GLU A 248 -49.92 1.18 28.86
N GLY A 249 -50.81 0.73 27.97
CA GLY A 249 -51.94 1.51 27.47
C GLY A 249 -53.30 0.93 27.87
#